data_5606e26f5a1e3b0d4e4ad793f29587d1
#
_entry.id   5606e26f5a1e3b0d4e4ad793f29587d1
#
_cell.length_a   1.000
_cell.length_b   1.000
_cell.length_c   1.000
_cell.angle_alpha   90.00
_cell.angle_beta   90.00
_cell.angle_gamma   90.00
#
_symmetry.space_group_name_H-M   'P 1'
#
loop_
_entity.id
_entity.type
_entity.pdbx_description
1 polymer ?
#
loop_
_entity_poly.entity_id
_entity_poly.type
_entity_poly.pdbx_seq_one_letter_code
_entity_poly.pdbx_strand_id
1 'polypeptide(L)'
;PVLFLMSFLVTLVFLLLLKFCPEKVDRLQPRSSRTTKTRRNLQGIDGECLHIYLKNNMPRVNHESQSFLGFASFLSQLGPHPFLPELLGVISLRAPLITVIEEMENRDLLRFLWRCRQDNVGPDGMYQMTEKKIFTMASHVSSALDFLHSKDLLHCNIKARSVLVSRICTAKLWGLGDLYARTSASANHSEDSERKKWHAPELLAKRPATPKSDVWSLGLLLYEMVTLGEVPFAEIPAKELLQYHQRGKTLKKPNNCSNSLFSLIKACCQWKEHDRPSLAEVRRKLQSGEKSANDSSVLRVPELINIEQYLKEAGYGESNNYTVF
;
A
#
# COMPACT_ATOMS: atom_id res chain seq x y z
N PRO A 1 47.97 3.11 -37.36
CA PRO A 1 47.15 2.05 -37.97
C PRO A 1 46.45 1.15 -36.93
N VAL A 2 47.13 0.80 -35.81
CA VAL A 2 46.58 -0.13 -34.82
C VAL A 2 45.31 0.41 -34.13
N LEU A 3 45.25 1.70 -33.79
CA LEU A 3 44.09 2.35 -33.16
C LEU A 3 42.86 2.36 -34.09
N PHE A 4 43.08 2.53 -35.42
CA PHE A 4 42.00 2.47 -36.39
C PHE A 4 41.40 1.06 -36.54
N LEU A 5 42.28 0.03 -36.48
CA LEU A 5 41.85 -1.36 -36.56
C LEU A 5 41.04 -1.78 -35.33
N MET A 6 41.44 -1.31 -34.13
CA MET A 6 40.72 -1.57 -32.88
C MET A 6 39.35 -0.87 -32.85
N SER A 7 39.27 0.39 -33.31
CA SER A 7 38.02 1.10 -33.43
C SER A 7 37.05 0.43 -34.41
N PHE A 8 37.55 -0.05 -35.55
CA PHE A 8 36.75 -0.76 -36.54
C PHE A 8 36.22 -2.09 -36.01
N LEU A 9 37.09 -2.85 -35.28
CA LEU A 9 36.68 -4.11 -34.65
C LEU A 9 35.58 -3.90 -33.58
N VAL A 10 35.68 -2.86 -32.72
CA VAL A 10 34.68 -2.53 -31.74
C VAL A 10 33.35 -2.15 -32.38
N THR A 11 33.38 -1.36 -33.45
CA THR A 11 32.13 -1.00 -34.18
C THR A 11 31.52 -2.20 -34.89
N LEU A 12 32.34 -3.11 -35.43
CA LEU A 12 31.83 -4.33 -36.06
C LEU A 12 31.20 -5.28 -35.06
N VAL A 13 31.80 -5.47 -33.88
CA VAL A 13 31.23 -6.26 -32.78
C VAL A 13 29.94 -5.65 -32.28
N PHE A 14 29.87 -4.31 -32.17
CA PHE A 14 28.64 -3.62 -31.76
C PHE A 14 27.51 -3.79 -32.79
N LEU A 15 27.82 -3.70 -34.09
CA LEU A 15 26.86 -3.95 -35.16
C LEU A 15 26.37 -5.40 -35.22
N LEU A 16 27.27 -6.36 -34.92
CA LEU A 16 26.90 -7.76 -34.81
C LEU A 16 26.00 -8.03 -33.60
N LEU A 17 26.29 -7.41 -32.47
CA LEU A 17 25.42 -7.47 -31.25
C LEU A 17 24.05 -6.89 -31.51
N LEU A 18 23.93 -5.78 -32.23
CA LEU A 18 22.64 -5.20 -32.64
C LEU A 18 21.84 -6.14 -33.56
N LYS A 19 22.52 -6.90 -34.43
CA LYS A 19 21.86 -7.80 -35.39
C LYS A 19 21.45 -9.15 -34.80
N PHE A 20 22.27 -9.70 -33.88
CA PHE A 20 22.06 -11.05 -33.34
C PHE A 20 21.54 -11.10 -31.88
N CYS A 21 21.62 -10.00 -31.12
CA CYS A 21 21.16 -9.93 -29.74
C CYS A 21 20.56 -8.56 -29.42
N PRO A 22 19.45 -8.13 -30.06
CA PRO A 22 18.85 -6.80 -29.83
C PRO A 22 18.45 -6.55 -28.38
N GLU A 23 18.00 -7.59 -27.66
CA GLU A 23 17.57 -7.48 -26.26
C GLU A 23 18.69 -7.11 -25.25
N LYS A 24 19.95 -7.38 -25.58
CA LYS A 24 21.06 -7.03 -24.68
C LYS A 24 21.56 -5.60 -24.87
N VAL A 25 21.32 -5.00 -26.02
CA VAL A 25 21.75 -3.63 -26.32
C VAL A 25 20.83 -2.58 -25.71
N ASP A 26 19.53 -2.87 -25.61
CA ASP A 26 18.54 -1.97 -24.97
C ASP A 26 18.81 -1.72 -23.48
N ARG A 27 19.57 -2.60 -22.81
CA ARG A 27 19.99 -2.41 -21.41
C ARG A 27 21.10 -1.39 -21.21
N LEU A 28 21.78 -0.97 -22.27
CA LEU A 28 22.94 -0.08 -22.21
C LEU A 28 22.63 1.38 -22.58
N GLN A 29 21.42 1.70 -23.00
CA GLN A 29 21.01 3.07 -23.26
C GLN A 29 20.47 3.75 -22.02
N PRO A 30 20.99 4.94 -21.62
CA PRO A 30 20.39 5.71 -20.52
C PRO A 30 18.98 6.14 -20.93
N ARG A 31 17.98 5.77 -20.14
CA ARG A 31 16.58 6.15 -20.33
C ARG A 31 16.45 7.66 -20.28
N SER A 32 16.34 8.28 -21.45
CA SER A 32 15.89 9.66 -21.59
C SER A 32 14.43 9.77 -21.15
N SER A 33 14.16 10.58 -20.13
CA SER A 33 12.82 10.88 -19.64
C SER A 33 12.05 11.69 -20.70
N ARG A 34 11.30 11.02 -21.55
CA ARG A 34 10.23 11.64 -22.34
C ARG A 34 8.90 11.39 -21.65
N THR A 35 8.37 12.44 -21.03
CA THR A 35 6.97 12.53 -20.59
C THR A 35 6.07 12.57 -21.83
N THR A 36 5.68 11.42 -22.31
CA THR A 36 4.54 11.28 -23.21
C THR A 36 3.41 10.62 -22.45
N LYS A 37 2.29 11.34 -22.28
CA LYS A 37 1.00 10.81 -21.84
C LYS A 37 0.51 9.78 -22.85
N THR A 38 1.04 8.57 -22.79
CA THR A 38 0.52 7.45 -23.57
C THR A 38 -0.25 6.57 -22.60
N ARG A 39 -1.55 6.36 -22.87
CA ARG A 39 -2.33 5.28 -22.28
C ARG A 39 -1.49 4.01 -22.47
N ARG A 40 -0.84 3.53 -21.40
CA ARG A 40 -0.13 2.25 -21.43
C ARG A 40 -1.18 1.16 -21.49
N ASN A 41 -1.37 0.56 -22.65
CA ASN A 41 -2.09 -0.70 -22.74
C ASN A 41 -1.25 -1.74 -22.03
N LEU A 42 -1.82 -2.41 -21.03
CA LEU A 42 -1.22 -3.61 -20.45
C LEU A 42 -1.11 -4.68 -21.53
N GLN A 43 0.11 -5.02 -21.88
CA GLN A 43 0.38 -6.18 -22.73
C GLN A 43 0.74 -7.35 -21.81
N GLY A 44 0.14 -8.51 -22.07
CA GLY A 44 0.62 -9.76 -21.49
C GLY A 44 2.06 -10.03 -21.95
N ILE A 45 2.77 -10.92 -21.25
CA ILE A 45 4.16 -11.30 -21.59
C ILE A 45 4.24 -11.90 -23.00
N ASP A 46 3.14 -12.35 -23.54
CA ASP A 46 2.91 -12.84 -24.90
C ASP A 46 2.66 -11.73 -25.94
N GLY A 47 2.67 -10.46 -25.54
CA GLY A 47 2.51 -9.32 -26.43
C GLY A 47 1.06 -8.97 -26.80
N GLU A 48 0.07 -9.73 -26.33
CA GLU A 48 -1.35 -9.43 -26.56
C GLU A 48 -1.90 -8.37 -25.60
N CYS A 49 -2.76 -7.49 -26.10
CA CYS A 49 -3.42 -6.47 -25.29
C CYS A 49 -4.45 -7.13 -24.35
N LEU A 50 -4.27 -6.99 -23.05
CA LEU A 50 -5.15 -7.58 -22.02
C LEU A 50 -6.65 -7.29 -22.27
N HIS A 51 -6.96 -6.09 -22.82
CA HIS A 51 -8.32 -5.71 -23.13
C HIS A 51 -8.94 -6.51 -24.29
N ILE A 52 -8.14 -6.93 -25.28
CA ILE A 52 -8.56 -7.76 -26.41
C ILE A 52 -8.74 -9.21 -25.94
N TYR A 53 -7.84 -9.67 -25.06
CA TYR A 53 -7.90 -11.03 -24.50
C TYR A 53 -9.18 -11.26 -23.68
N LEU A 54 -9.60 -10.29 -22.88
CA LEU A 54 -10.85 -10.35 -22.11
C LEU A 54 -12.11 -10.36 -22.99
N LYS A 55 -12.01 -9.87 -24.23
CA LYS A 55 -13.18 -9.69 -25.11
C LYS A 55 -13.39 -10.84 -26.10
N ASN A 56 -12.35 -11.53 -26.57
CA ASN A 56 -12.42 -12.35 -27.78
C ASN A 56 -12.12 -13.86 -27.64
N ASN A 57 -11.43 -14.34 -26.61
CA ASN A 57 -11.03 -15.76 -26.55
C ASN A 57 -11.00 -16.29 -25.11
N MET A 58 -12.15 -16.61 -24.54
CA MET A 58 -12.19 -17.39 -23.30
C MET A 58 -12.42 -18.88 -23.59
N PRO A 59 -11.41 -19.76 -23.51
CA PRO A 59 -11.66 -21.13 -23.11
C PRO A 59 -12.25 -21.08 -21.70
N ARG A 60 -13.02 -22.09 -21.28
CA ARG A 60 -13.67 -22.16 -19.94
C ARG A 60 -12.66 -21.80 -18.84
N VAL A 61 -12.54 -20.51 -18.54
CA VAL A 61 -11.64 -19.96 -17.53
C VAL A 61 -12.30 -20.18 -16.19
N ASN A 62 -11.60 -20.81 -15.26
CA ASN A 62 -12.05 -20.95 -13.88
C ASN A 62 -12.42 -19.57 -13.32
N HIS A 63 -13.40 -19.51 -12.43
CA HIS A 63 -13.86 -18.29 -11.75
C HIS A 63 -12.68 -17.48 -11.15
N GLU A 64 -11.64 -18.16 -10.66
CA GLU A 64 -10.40 -17.55 -10.14
C GLU A 64 -9.63 -16.77 -11.21
N SER A 65 -9.47 -17.33 -12.41
CA SER A 65 -8.76 -16.64 -13.50
C SER A 65 -9.53 -15.42 -14.00
N GLN A 66 -10.87 -15.48 -14.02
CA GLN A 66 -11.69 -14.32 -14.36
C GLN A 66 -11.55 -13.21 -13.33
N SER A 67 -11.60 -13.55 -12.04
CA SER A 67 -11.41 -12.60 -10.95
C SER A 67 -10.01 -11.95 -11.00
N PHE A 68 -8.98 -12.75 -11.25
CA PHE A 68 -7.60 -12.28 -11.38
C PHE A 68 -7.43 -11.28 -12.55
N LEU A 69 -7.90 -11.66 -13.74
CA LEU A 69 -7.80 -10.81 -14.94
C LEU A 69 -8.65 -9.54 -14.78
N GLY A 70 -9.82 -9.66 -14.15
CA GLY A 70 -10.66 -8.52 -13.81
C GLY A 70 -9.95 -7.55 -12.86
N PHE A 71 -9.27 -8.06 -11.84
CA PHE A 71 -8.47 -7.25 -10.93
C PHE A 71 -7.28 -6.57 -11.63
N ALA A 72 -6.56 -7.29 -12.48
CA ALA A 72 -5.47 -6.71 -13.27
C ALA A 72 -5.95 -5.59 -14.22
N SER A 73 -7.12 -5.80 -14.87
CA SER A 73 -7.78 -4.78 -15.69
C SER A 73 -8.20 -3.57 -14.86
N PHE A 74 -8.76 -3.79 -13.68
CA PHE A 74 -9.11 -2.73 -12.74
C PHE A 74 -7.88 -1.88 -12.36
N LEU A 75 -6.75 -2.51 -11.98
CA LEU A 75 -5.51 -1.79 -11.66
C LEU A 75 -5.00 -0.96 -12.84
N SER A 76 -5.09 -1.50 -14.07
CA SER A 76 -4.72 -0.78 -15.29
C SER A 76 -5.60 0.44 -15.55
N GLN A 77 -6.91 0.29 -15.34
CA GLN A 77 -7.90 1.37 -15.57
C GLN A 77 -7.85 2.44 -14.48
N LEU A 78 -7.42 2.07 -13.27
CA LEU A 78 -7.28 3.02 -12.16
C LEU A 78 -6.35 4.17 -12.53
N GLY A 79 -5.30 3.86 -13.29
CA GLY A 79 -4.31 4.82 -13.75
C GLY A 79 -3.17 5.06 -12.75
N PRO A 80 -2.09 5.71 -13.19
CA PRO A 80 -0.91 5.92 -12.37
C PRO A 80 -1.15 7.00 -11.30
N HIS A 81 -0.62 6.76 -10.10
CA HIS A 81 -0.55 7.74 -9.04
C HIS A 81 0.77 7.57 -8.26
N PRO A 82 1.47 8.65 -7.84
CA PRO A 82 2.79 8.55 -7.19
C PRO A 82 2.81 7.67 -5.94
N PHE A 83 1.67 7.58 -5.24
CA PHE A 83 1.53 6.85 -3.98
C PHE A 83 0.60 5.62 -4.10
N LEU A 84 0.43 5.09 -5.30
CA LEU A 84 -0.05 3.74 -5.59
C LEU A 84 1.07 2.96 -6.29
N PRO A 85 1.26 1.66 -6.01
CA PRO A 85 2.24 0.86 -6.73
C PRO A 85 1.96 0.80 -8.22
N GLU A 86 2.99 0.95 -9.04
CA GLU A 86 2.86 0.83 -10.50
C GLU A 86 2.70 -0.65 -10.88
N LEU A 87 1.68 -0.95 -11.68
CA LEU A 87 1.52 -2.27 -12.29
C LEU A 87 2.48 -2.36 -13.50
N LEU A 88 3.44 -3.29 -13.42
CA LEU A 88 4.46 -3.50 -14.46
C LEU A 88 4.02 -4.54 -15.48
N GLY A 89 3.25 -5.54 -15.05
CA GLY A 89 2.78 -6.60 -15.92
C GLY A 89 1.93 -7.65 -15.22
N VAL A 90 1.49 -8.64 -16.00
CA VAL A 90 0.67 -9.74 -15.54
C VAL A 90 1.13 -11.03 -16.22
N ILE A 91 1.29 -12.11 -15.48
CA ILE A 91 1.51 -13.46 -15.99
C ILE A 91 0.17 -14.20 -15.92
N SER A 92 -0.43 -14.48 -17.08
CA SER A 92 -1.81 -15.01 -17.18
C SER A 92 -1.95 -16.30 -17.98
N LEU A 93 -0.88 -16.73 -18.70
CA LEU A 93 -0.95 -17.92 -19.59
C LEU A 93 -1.00 -19.25 -18.85
N ARG A 94 -0.31 -19.35 -17.72
CA ARG A 94 -0.20 -20.56 -16.91
C ARG A 94 -0.25 -20.20 -15.42
N ALA A 95 -0.83 -21.10 -14.62
CA ALA A 95 -0.74 -20.99 -13.17
C ALA A 95 0.71 -21.16 -12.68
N PRO A 96 1.15 -20.42 -11.64
CA PRO A 96 0.36 -19.43 -10.90
C PRO A 96 0.15 -18.14 -11.69
N LEU A 97 -1.06 -17.56 -11.58
CA LEU A 97 -1.35 -16.24 -12.13
C LEU A 97 -0.68 -15.17 -11.26
N ILE A 98 0.12 -14.28 -11.85
CA ILE A 98 0.97 -13.35 -11.10
C ILE A 98 0.76 -11.92 -11.60
N THR A 99 0.53 -10.99 -10.66
CA THR A 99 0.58 -9.56 -10.91
C THR A 99 1.96 -9.05 -10.53
N VAL A 100 2.65 -8.39 -11.47
CA VAL A 100 3.99 -7.81 -11.26
C VAL A 100 3.82 -6.32 -11.02
N ILE A 101 4.28 -5.85 -9.87
CA ILE A 101 4.30 -4.43 -9.50
C ILE A 101 5.74 -3.95 -9.33
N GLU A 102 5.92 -2.63 -9.23
CA GLU A 102 7.22 -2.05 -8.90
C GLU A 102 7.78 -2.60 -7.57
N GLU A 103 9.10 -2.67 -7.49
CA GLU A 103 9.78 -3.16 -6.28
C GLU A 103 9.64 -2.16 -5.13
N MET A 104 9.23 -2.66 -3.96
CA MET A 104 9.11 -1.92 -2.71
C MET A 104 9.99 -2.59 -1.65
N GLU A 105 11.24 -2.15 -1.55
CA GLU A 105 12.34 -2.87 -0.90
C GLU A 105 12.11 -3.08 0.61
N ASN A 106 11.41 -2.15 1.25
CA ASN A 106 11.03 -2.27 2.67
C ASN A 106 9.74 -3.08 2.89
N ARG A 107 9.14 -3.60 1.79
CA ARG A 107 7.91 -4.41 1.82
C ARG A 107 6.73 -3.64 2.42
N ASP A 108 5.88 -4.31 3.20
CA ASP A 108 4.77 -3.64 3.87
C ASP A 108 5.23 -2.83 5.11
N LEU A 109 4.46 -1.77 5.41
CA LEU A 109 4.76 -0.84 6.50
C LEU A 109 4.78 -1.55 7.86
N LEU A 110 3.95 -2.58 8.06
CA LEU A 110 3.94 -3.31 9.32
C LEU A 110 5.29 -3.96 9.61
N ARG A 111 5.85 -4.68 8.61
CA ARG A 111 7.19 -5.27 8.73
C ARG A 111 8.26 -4.21 8.94
N PHE A 112 8.13 -3.07 8.24
CA PHE A 112 9.03 -1.94 8.42
C PHE A 112 8.97 -1.40 9.85
N LEU A 113 7.77 -1.21 10.43
CA LEU A 113 7.58 -0.75 11.81
C LEU A 113 8.18 -1.74 12.83
N TRP A 114 8.02 -3.04 12.60
CA TRP A 114 8.61 -4.04 13.49
C TRP A 114 10.14 -4.06 13.44
N ARG A 115 10.74 -3.82 12.27
CA ARG A 115 12.19 -3.62 12.17
C ARG A 115 12.62 -2.36 12.94
N CYS A 116 11.90 -1.25 12.79
CA CYS A 116 12.17 -0.05 13.59
C CYS A 116 12.12 -0.29 15.10
N ARG A 117 11.34 -1.26 15.55
CA ARG A 117 11.26 -1.65 16.96
C ARG A 117 12.46 -2.51 17.38
N GLN A 118 12.92 -3.43 16.52
CA GLN A 118 14.03 -4.35 16.80
C GLN A 118 15.40 -3.69 16.66
N ASP A 119 15.58 -2.86 15.62
CA ASP A 119 16.88 -2.30 15.24
C ASP A 119 17.30 -1.06 16.04
N ASN A 120 16.60 -0.73 17.12
CA ASN A 120 17.03 0.35 18.03
C ASN A 120 18.44 0.14 18.64
N VAL A 121 19.15 -0.94 18.29
CA VAL A 121 20.45 -1.36 18.83
C VAL A 121 21.54 -1.38 17.74
N GLY A 122 21.21 -1.22 16.46
CA GLY A 122 22.18 -1.32 15.36
C GLY A 122 22.85 0.01 14.99
N PRO A 123 24.13 0.01 14.55
CA PRO A 123 24.89 1.22 14.23
C PRO A 123 24.40 1.96 12.97
N ASP A 124 23.60 1.35 12.11
CA ASP A 124 23.33 1.87 10.75
C ASP A 124 22.09 2.77 10.61
N GLY A 125 21.30 2.98 11.68
CA GLY A 125 20.18 3.95 11.67
C GLY A 125 19.14 3.80 10.54
N MET A 126 19.22 2.73 9.74
CA MET A 126 18.40 2.53 8.54
C MET A 126 16.92 2.38 8.87
N TYR A 127 16.59 1.72 9.97
CA TYR A 127 15.23 1.48 10.43
C TYR A 127 14.86 2.37 11.63
N GLN A 128 14.92 3.67 11.44
CA GLN A 128 14.51 4.63 12.45
C GLN A 128 13.21 5.30 12.04
N MET A 129 12.19 5.18 12.90
CA MET A 129 10.94 5.90 12.74
C MET A 129 10.99 7.20 13.54
N THR A 130 10.71 8.32 12.87
CA THR A 130 10.55 9.63 13.47
C THR A 130 9.13 10.15 13.27
N GLU A 131 8.70 11.08 14.09
CA GLU A 131 7.36 11.68 13.91
C GLU A 131 7.24 12.39 12.55
N LYS A 132 8.31 12.99 12.06
CA LYS A 132 8.35 13.58 10.72
C LYS A 132 8.09 12.53 9.63
N LYS A 133 8.75 11.37 9.69
CA LYS A 133 8.49 10.26 8.77
C LYS A 133 7.03 9.79 8.82
N ILE A 134 6.41 9.78 10.02
CA ILE A 134 4.98 9.45 10.15
C ILE A 134 4.13 10.45 9.37
N PHE A 135 4.35 11.74 9.55
CA PHE A 135 3.61 12.78 8.83
C PHE A 135 3.80 12.68 7.32
N THR A 136 5.04 12.48 6.85
CA THR A 136 5.38 12.32 5.43
C THR A 136 4.68 11.11 4.83
N MET A 137 4.83 9.92 5.43
CA MET A 137 4.23 8.69 4.93
C MET A 137 2.69 8.74 4.95
N ALA A 138 2.10 9.30 6.00
CA ALA A 138 0.65 9.49 6.09
C ALA A 138 0.14 10.50 5.04
N SER A 139 0.93 11.52 4.69
CA SER A 139 0.64 12.45 3.60
C SER A 139 0.60 11.71 2.26
N HIS A 140 1.53 10.77 2.01
CA HIS A 140 1.52 9.93 0.82
C HIS A 140 0.24 9.08 0.74
N VAL A 141 -0.11 8.38 1.82
CA VAL A 141 -1.33 7.55 1.89
C VAL A 141 -2.58 8.40 1.71
N SER A 142 -2.66 9.57 2.36
CA SER A 142 -3.82 10.46 2.24
C SER A 142 -3.98 11.02 0.82
N SER A 143 -2.87 11.21 0.07
CA SER A 143 -2.92 11.60 -1.35
C SER A 143 -3.46 10.47 -2.23
N ALA A 144 -3.05 9.23 -1.97
CA ALA A 144 -3.59 8.06 -2.67
C ALA A 144 -5.09 7.88 -2.40
N LEU A 145 -5.53 8.10 -1.16
CA LEU A 145 -6.95 8.06 -0.79
C LEU A 145 -7.77 9.13 -1.50
N ASP A 146 -7.26 10.36 -1.57
CA ASP A 146 -7.91 11.46 -2.28
C ASP A 146 -8.11 11.13 -3.76
N PHE A 147 -7.09 10.51 -4.38
CA PHE A 147 -7.19 10.01 -5.76
C PHE A 147 -8.25 8.91 -5.92
N LEU A 148 -8.33 7.95 -4.98
CA LEU A 148 -9.38 6.92 -5.00
C LEU A 148 -10.77 7.53 -4.81
N HIS A 149 -10.93 8.42 -3.83
CA HIS A 149 -12.21 9.10 -3.56
C HIS A 149 -12.67 9.96 -4.73
N SER A 150 -11.76 10.58 -5.50
CA SER A 150 -12.11 11.32 -6.73
C SER A 150 -12.68 10.43 -7.84
N LYS A 151 -12.58 9.11 -7.70
CA LYS A 151 -13.14 8.09 -8.59
C LYS A 151 -14.29 7.31 -7.95
N ASP A 152 -14.85 7.83 -6.86
CA ASP A 152 -15.92 7.18 -6.07
C ASP A 152 -15.51 5.80 -5.52
N LEU A 153 -14.21 5.58 -5.30
CA LEU A 153 -13.66 4.34 -4.79
C LEU A 153 -13.26 4.49 -3.32
N LEU A 154 -13.83 3.64 -2.44
CA LEU A 154 -13.50 3.60 -1.01
C LEU A 154 -12.57 2.42 -0.72
N HIS A 155 -11.47 2.67 -0.01
CA HIS A 155 -10.49 1.62 0.26
C HIS A 155 -10.97 0.60 1.31
N CYS A 156 -11.54 1.07 2.41
CA CYS A 156 -12.15 0.30 3.52
C CYS A 156 -11.26 -0.75 4.22
N ASN A 157 -9.96 -0.80 3.91
CA ASN A 157 -9.00 -1.74 4.54
C ASN A 157 -7.63 -1.09 4.75
N ILE A 158 -7.63 0.14 5.30
CA ILE A 158 -6.39 0.89 5.56
C ILE A 158 -5.80 0.43 6.89
N LYS A 159 -4.60 -0.14 6.82
CA LYS A 159 -3.78 -0.58 7.95
C LYS A 159 -2.31 -0.63 7.54
N ALA A 160 -1.38 -0.77 8.47
CA ALA A 160 0.05 -0.81 8.15
C ALA A 160 0.41 -1.89 7.12
N ARG A 161 -0.27 -3.03 7.13
CA ARG A 161 -0.09 -4.10 6.13
C ARG A 161 -0.57 -3.71 4.72
N SER A 162 -1.48 -2.75 4.60
CA SER A 162 -2.00 -2.25 3.31
C SER A 162 -1.15 -1.12 2.71
N VAL A 163 0.02 -0.85 3.27
CA VAL A 163 0.92 0.21 2.79
C VAL A 163 2.27 -0.43 2.49
N LEU A 164 2.80 -0.17 1.30
CA LEU A 164 4.14 -0.60 0.89
C LEU A 164 5.12 0.55 1.06
N VAL A 165 6.37 0.24 1.36
CA VAL A 165 7.41 1.22 1.68
C VAL A 165 8.64 1.00 0.80
N SER A 166 9.07 2.05 0.09
CA SER A 166 10.30 2.04 -0.70
C SER A 166 11.54 2.23 0.19
N ARG A 167 12.73 2.03 -0.39
CA ARG A 167 14.02 2.26 0.28
C ARG A 167 14.13 3.66 0.89
N ILE A 168 13.61 4.68 0.22
CA ILE A 168 13.66 6.08 0.65
C ILE A 168 12.43 6.48 1.49
N CYS A 169 11.72 5.51 2.08
CA CYS A 169 10.53 5.72 2.91
C CYS A 169 9.34 6.39 2.18
N THR A 170 9.22 6.24 0.86
CA THR A 170 7.97 6.58 0.17
C THR A 170 6.93 5.52 0.49
N ALA A 171 5.79 5.94 1.05
CA ALA A 171 4.67 5.05 1.33
C ALA A 171 3.72 5.00 0.14
N LYS A 172 3.31 3.81 -0.27
CA LYS A 172 2.34 3.58 -1.35
C LYS A 172 1.18 2.71 -0.85
N LEU A 173 -0.03 3.20 -1.04
CA LEU A 173 -1.24 2.50 -0.61
C LEU A 173 -1.49 1.29 -1.50
N TRP A 174 -1.65 0.12 -0.88
CA TRP A 174 -1.89 -1.17 -1.52
C TRP A 174 -3.10 -1.87 -0.87
N GLY A 175 -3.39 -3.12 -1.24
CA GLY A 175 -4.55 -3.86 -0.71
C GLY A 175 -5.84 -3.56 -1.46
N LEU A 176 -5.73 -3.21 -2.75
CA LEU A 176 -6.87 -2.85 -3.61
C LEU A 176 -7.74 -4.04 -4.02
N GLY A 177 -7.36 -5.28 -3.68
CA GLY A 177 -8.13 -6.48 -3.98
C GLY A 177 -9.52 -6.48 -3.35
N ASP A 178 -9.62 -6.04 -2.09
CA ASP A 178 -10.90 -5.93 -1.40
C ASP A 178 -11.79 -4.82 -2.00
N LEU A 179 -11.17 -3.72 -2.44
CA LEU A 179 -11.87 -2.65 -3.14
C LEU A 179 -12.45 -3.18 -4.45
N TYR A 180 -11.63 -3.88 -5.25
CA TYR A 180 -12.08 -4.51 -6.48
C TYR A 180 -13.21 -5.53 -6.22
N ALA A 181 -13.08 -6.39 -5.21
CA ALA A 181 -14.11 -7.37 -4.88
C ALA A 181 -15.46 -6.71 -4.53
N ARG A 182 -15.47 -5.55 -3.89
CA ARG A 182 -16.71 -4.80 -3.60
C ARG A 182 -17.33 -4.13 -4.83
N THR A 183 -16.51 -3.72 -5.80
CA THR A 183 -16.99 -3.11 -7.05
C THR A 183 -17.44 -4.14 -8.08
N SER A 184 -16.90 -5.36 -8.02
CA SER A 184 -17.34 -6.50 -8.84
C SER A 184 -18.46 -7.24 -8.11
N ALA A 185 -19.60 -7.51 -8.78
CA ALA A 185 -20.78 -8.17 -8.21
C ALA A 185 -20.53 -9.61 -7.68
N SER A 186 -19.28 -10.05 -7.59
CA SER A 186 -18.81 -11.37 -7.20
C SER A 186 -18.49 -11.54 -5.71
N ALA A 187 -18.85 -10.57 -4.86
CA ALA A 187 -18.40 -10.55 -3.49
C ALA A 187 -19.22 -11.46 -2.56
N ASN A 188 -18.83 -12.72 -2.45
CA ASN A 188 -19.04 -13.49 -1.22
C ASN A 188 -18.06 -12.97 -0.16
N HIS A 189 -18.48 -11.95 0.59
CA HIS A 189 -17.69 -11.45 1.72
C HIS A 189 -17.70 -12.49 2.84
N SER A 190 -16.62 -13.26 2.97
CA SER A 190 -16.29 -13.88 4.25
C SER A 190 -16.10 -12.74 5.27
N GLU A 191 -16.91 -12.71 6.32
CA GLU A 191 -16.73 -11.78 7.45
C GLU A 191 -15.39 -12.11 8.14
N ASP A 192 -14.31 -11.51 7.68
CA ASP A 192 -13.02 -11.64 8.32
C ASP A 192 -13.05 -10.92 9.66
N SER A 193 -13.12 -11.70 10.72
CA SER A 193 -13.16 -11.20 12.10
C SER A 193 -11.97 -10.30 12.44
N GLU A 194 -10.85 -10.48 11.78
CA GLU A 194 -9.58 -9.83 12.07
C GLU A 194 -9.49 -8.40 11.54
N ARG A 195 -10.23 -8.07 10.47
CA ARG A 195 -10.26 -6.72 9.90
C ARG A 195 -11.05 -5.74 10.76
N LYS A 196 -11.92 -6.23 11.63
CA LYS A 196 -12.86 -5.41 12.41
C LYS A 196 -12.17 -4.39 13.30
N LYS A 197 -10.92 -4.63 13.73
CA LYS A 197 -10.18 -3.70 14.57
C LYS A 197 -9.83 -2.36 13.89
N TRP A 198 -9.78 -2.34 12.57
CA TRP A 198 -9.55 -1.12 11.77
C TRP A 198 -10.83 -0.49 11.23
N HIS A 199 -11.97 -1.18 11.38
CA HIS A 199 -13.24 -0.70 10.86
C HIS A 199 -13.78 0.47 11.67
N ALA A 200 -14.31 1.45 10.95
CA ALA A 200 -15.07 2.54 11.55
C ALA A 200 -16.37 2.03 12.21
N PRO A 201 -16.88 2.71 13.22
CA PRO A 201 -18.10 2.30 13.94
C PRO A 201 -19.30 2.00 13.06
N GLU A 202 -19.50 2.76 11.98
CA GLU A 202 -20.56 2.52 11.01
C GLU A 202 -20.40 1.18 10.29
N LEU A 203 -19.15 0.79 9.96
CA LEU A 203 -18.90 -0.52 9.35
C LEU A 203 -19.10 -1.66 10.35
N LEU A 204 -18.68 -1.47 11.61
CA LEU A 204 -18.98 -2.43 12.68
C LEU A 204 -20.48 -2.60 12.89
N ALA A 205 -21.26 -1.54 12.67
CA ALA A 205 -22.72 -1.55 12.72
C ALA A 205 -23.36 -2.01 11.41
N LYS A 206 -22.60 -2.55 10.46
CA LYS A 206 -23.06 -3.02 9.13
C LYS A 206 -23.78 -1.91 8.31
N ARG A 207 -23.40 -0.66 8.51
CA ARG A 207 -23.85 0.46 7.68
C ARG A 207 -22.90 0.65 6.48
N PRO A 208 -23.37 1.30 5.40
CA PRO A 208 -22.53 1.58 4.23
C PRO A 208 -21.27 2.36 4.60
N ALA A 209 -20.17 2.05 3.90
CA ALA A 209 -18.94 2.80 3.98
C ALA A 209 -19.10 4.21 3.37
N THR A 210 -18.36 5.16 3.91
CA THR A 210 -18.26 6.52 3.39
C THR A 210 -16.79 6.96 3.31
N PRO A 211 -16.44 8.07 2.64
CA PRO A 211 -15.08 8.60 2.70
C PRO A 211 -14.58 8.85 4.14
N LYS A 212 -15.51 9.11 5.07
CA LYS A 212 -15.18 9.28 6.50
C LYS A 212 -14.83 7.96 7.20
N SER A 213 -15.23 6.82 6.65
CA SER A 213 -14.79 5.50 7.13
C SER A 213 -13.30 5.27 6.83
N ASP A 214 -12.82 5.71 5.66
CA ASP A 214 -11.39 5.67 5.33
C ASP A 214 -10.58 6.66 6.20
N VAL A 215 -11.15 7.82 6.54
CA VAL A 215 -10.51 8.77 7.48
C VAL A 215 -10.34 8.15 8.88
N TRP A 216 -11.31 7.39 9.37
CA TRP A 216 -11.18 6.62 10.62
C TRP A 216 -10.00 5.65 10.54
N SER A 217 -9.96 4.82 9.50
CA SER A 217 -8.90 3.82 9.32
C SER A 217 -7.52 4.47 9.13
N LEU A 218 -7.44 5.64 8.48
CA LEU A 218 -6.21 6.45 8.41
C LEU A 218 -5.76 6.93 9.80
N GLY A 219 -6.69 7.30 10.67
CA GLY A 219 -6.38 7.63 12.07
C GLY A 219 -5.78 6.43 12.83
N LEU A 220 -6.30 5.22 12.58
CA LEU A 220 -5.76 3.99 13.16
C LEU A 220 -4.40 3.61 12.57
N LEU A 221 -4.17 3.86 11.28
CA LEU A 221 -2.85 3.72 10.66
C LEU A 221 -1.81 4.63 11.33
N LEU A 222 -2.15 5.90 11.61
CA LEU A 222 -1.28 6.79 12.37
C LEU A 222 -0.96 6.24 13.77
N TYR A 223 -1.93 5.61 14.42
CA TYR A 223 -1.73 4.94 15.70
C TYR A 223 -0.75 3.75 15.58
N GLU A 224 -0.92 2.88 14.57
CA GLU A 224 0.02 1.79 14.29
C GLU A 224 1.44 2.32 14.06
N MET A 225 1.58 3.43 13.33
CA MET A 225 2.90 4.01 13.04
C MET A 225 3.58 4.53 14.30
N VAL A 226 2.87 5.23 15.18
CA VAL A 226 3.46 5.80 16.40
C VAL A 226 3.75 4.73 17.47
N THR A 227 3.00 3.63 17.47
CA THR A 227 3.22 2.49 18.36
C THR A 227 4.17 1.44 17.78
N LEU A 228 4.77 1.72 16.60
CA LEU A 228 5.64 0.81 15.87
C LEU A 228 5.00 -0.56 15.63
N GLY A 229 3.75 -0.55 15.14
CA GLY A 229 3.04 -1.73 14.67
C GLY A 229 2.23 -2.48 15.73
N GLU A 230 1.70 -1.81 16.75
CA GLU A 230 0.70 -2.41 17.63
C GLU A 230 -0.68 -2.45 16.98
N VAL A 231 -1.41 -3.53 17.27
CA VAL A 231 -2.82 -3.64 16.86
C VAL A 231 -3.65 -2.59 17.60
N PRO A 232 -4.46 -1.78 16.91
CA PRO A 232 -5.39 -0.89 17.59
C PRO A 232 -6.38 -1.69 18.46
N PHE A 233 -6.63 -1.21 19.68
CA PHE A 233 -7.55 -1.87 20.61
C PHE A 233 -7.21 -3.35 20.87
N ALA A 234 -5.92 -3.69 21.02
CA ALA A 234 -5.43 -5.06 21.16
C ALA A 234 -6.17 -5.85 22.26
N GLU A 235 -6.46 -5.19 23.40
CA GLU A 235 -7.12 -5.79 24.54
C GLU A 235 -8.64 -6.01 24.37
N ILE A 236 -9.25 -5.44 23.32
CA ILE A 236 -10.70 -5.46 23.13
C ILE A 236 -11.06 -6.51 22.06
N PRO A 237 -11.86 -7.52 22.38
CA PRO A 237 -12.34 -8.47 21.39
C PRO A 237 -13.10 -7.78 20.25
N ALA A 238 -12.90 -8.22 19.00
CA ALA A 238 -13.50 -7.58 17.81
C ALA A 238 -15.03 -7.47 17.90
N LYS A 239 -15.70 -8.45 18.52
CA LYS A 239 -17.15 -8.45 18.74
C LYS A 239 -17.63 -7.37 19.72
N GLU A 240 -16.76 -6.86 20.59
CA GLU A 240 -17.08 -5.87 21.61
C GLU A 240 -16.73 -4.44 21.21
N LEU A 241 -16.00 -4.27 20.09
CA LEU A 241 -15.53 -2.95 19.63
C LEU A 241 -16.66 -1.95 19.41
N LEU A 242 -17.76 -2.36 18.79
CA LEU A 242 -18.89 -1.47 18.55
C LEU A 242 -19.44 -0.93 19.90
N GLN A 243 -19.65 -1.81 20.87
CA GLN A 243 -20.13 -1.41 22.19
C GLN A 243 -19.08 -0.57 22.95
N TYR A 244 -17.81 -0.88 22.79
CA TYR A 244 -16.71 -0.10 23.35
C TYR A 244 -16.74 1.35 22.88
N HIS A 245 -16.91 1.56 21.57
CA HIS A 245 -17.01 2.89 20.98
C HIS A 245 -18.30 3.60 21.35
N GLN A 246 -19.44 2.89 21.43
CA GLN A 246 -20.73 3.44 21.88
C GLN A 246 -20.66 4.02 23.32
N ARG A 247 -19.82 3.44 24.17
CA ARG A 247 -19.55 3.93 25.52
C ARG A 247 -18.60 5.13 25.57
N GLY A 248 -18.24 5.71 24.44
CA GLY A 248 -17.34 6.85 24.34
C GLY A 248 -15.87 6.50 24.60
N LYS A 249 -15.51 5.21 24.59
CA LYS A 249 -14.13 4.78 24.77
C LYS A 249 -13.33 4.99 23.49
N THR A 250 -12.10 5.52 23.64
CA THR A 250 -11.19 5.86 22.53
C THR A 250 -9.80 5.29 22.77
N LEU A 251 -8.91 5.46 21.77
CA LEU A 251 -7.50 5.12 21.92
C LEU A 251 -6.86 5.91 23.07
N LYS A 252 -5.98 5.26 23.81
CA LYS A 252 -5.11 5.90 24.78
C LYS A 252 -3.94 6.55 24.04
N LYS A 253 -3.48 7.71 24.52
CA LYS A 253 -2.31 8.38 23.94
C LYS A 253 -1.06 7.58 24.26
N PRO A 254 -0.26 7.14 23.25
CA PRO A 254 1.05 6.54 23.50
C PRO A 254 2.01 7.56 24.12
N ASN A 255 2.93 7.09 24.99
CA ASN A 255 3.87 7.96 25.70
C ASN A 255 4.81 8.73 24.77
N ASN A 256 5.20 8.12 23.65
CA ASN A 256 6.09 8.66 22.63
C ASN A 256 5.35 9.45 21.51
N CYS A 257 4.07 9.75 21.67
CA CYS A 257 3.26 10.49 20.70
C CYS A 257 3.16 11.96 21.10
N SER A 258 3.44 12.89 20.17
CA SER A 258 3.22 14.32 20.41
C SER A 258 1.73 14.64 20.58
N ASN A 259 1.43 15.79 21.19
CA ASN A 259 0.05 16.25 21.32
C ASN A 259 -0.58 16.57 19.96
N SER A 260 0.20 17.09 19.02
CA SER A 260 -0.27 17.42 17.67
C SER A 260 -0.67 16.19 16.89
N LEU A 261 0.17 15.15 16.87
CA LEU A 261 -0.12 13.89 16.20
C LEU A 261 -1.30 13.17 16.86
N PHE A 262 -1.33 13.09 18.20
CA PHE A 262 -2.44 12.47 18.89
C PHE A 262 -3.77 13.21 18.71
N SER A 263 -3.77 14.54 18.66
CA SER A 263 -4.95 15.34 18.32
C SER A 263 -5.50 15.00 16.93
N LEU A 264 -4.61 14.77 15.95
CA LEU A 264 -5.01 14.36 14.62
C LEU A 264 -5.62 12.94 14.62
N ILE A 265 -4.96 11.98 15.29
CA ILE A 265 -5.49 10.62 15.47
C ILE A 265 -6.88 10.67 16.10
N LYS A 266 -7.04 11.41 17.20
CA LYS A 266 -8.30 11.56 17.90
C LYS A 266 -9.39 12.21 17.03
N ALA A 267 -9.04 13.21 16.22
CA ALA A 267 -9.96 13.85 15.29
C ALA A 267 -10.45 12.88 14.20
N CYS A 268 -9.56 12.07 13.63
CA CYS A 268 -9.93 11.06 12.65
C CYS A 268 -10.82 9.95 13.25
N CYS A 269 -10.60 9.60 14.52
CA CYS A 269 -11.32 8.53 15.24
C CYS A 269 -12.52 9.04 16.06
N GLN A 270 -13.24 10.07 15.57
CA GLN A 270 -14.50 10.49 16.19
C GLN A 270 -15.62 9.48 15.93
N TRP A 271 -16.45 9.22 16.94
CA TRP A 271 -17.59 8.29 16.86
C TRP A 271 -18.53 8.65 15.72
N LYS A 272 -18.98 9.91 15.68
CA LYS A 272 -19.86 10.39 14.62
C LYS A 272 -19.07 10.73 13.37
N GLU A 273 -19.50 10.23 12.22
CA GLU A 273 -18.83 10.43 10.93
C GLU A 273 -18.62 11.91 10.57
N HIS A 274 -19.64 12.75 10.82
CA HIS A 274 -19.61 14.17 10.50
C HIS A 274 -18.64 14.98 11.39
N ASP A 275 -18.30 14.47 12.58
CA ASP A 275 -17.32 15.10 13.46
C ASP A 275 -15.86 14.82 13.01
N ARG A 276 -15.66 13.85 12.12
CA ARG A 276 -14.34 13.56 11.55
C ARG A 276 -13.98 14.62 10.53
N PRO A 277 -12.69 15.03 10.44
CA PRO A 277 -12.24 15.98 9.43
C PRO A 277 -12.48 15.43 8.01
N SER A 278 -12.55 16.32 7.03
CA SER A 278 -12.42 15.95 5.62
C SER A 278 -10.98 15.48 5.33
N LEU A 279 -10.80 14.69 4.28
CA LEU A 279 -9.45 14.24 3.87
C LEU A 279 -8.54 15.44 3.53
N ALA A 280 -9.09 16.51 2.94
CA ALA A 280 -8.36 17.75 2.68
C ALA A 280 -7.87 18.43 3.98
N GLU A 281 -8.67 18.41 5.04
CA GLU A 281 -8.26 18.93 6.36
C GLU A 281 -7.19 18.06 7.01
N VAL A 282 -7.31 16.73 6.90
CA VAL A 282 -6.28 15.79 7.37
C VAL A 282 -4.97 16.07 6.65
N ARG A 283 -4.97 16.20 5.33
CA ARG A 283 -3.76 16.51 4.53
C ARG A 283 -3.09 17.81 4.96
N ARG A 284 -3.87 18.87 5.17
CA ARG A 284 -3.31 20.15 5.68
C ARG A 284 -2.66 20.00 7.05
N LYS A 285 -3.26 19.23 7.97
CA LYS A 285 -2.69 18.97 9.30
C LYS A 285 -1.44 18.09 9.20
N LEU A 286 -1.40 17.09 8.33
CA LEU A 286 -0.23 16.27 8.08
C LEU A 286 0.94 17.12 7.55
N GLN A 287 0.71 17.97 6.55
CA GLN A 287 1.72 18.87 6.00
C GLN A 287 2.23 19.89 7.02
N SER A 288 1.35 20.43 7.88
CA SER A 288 1.76 21.31 8.97
C SER A 288 2.59 20.57 10.01
N GLY A 289 2.18 19.36 10.38
CA GLY A 289 2.91 18.50 11.30
C GLY A 289 4.30 18.13 10.78
N GLU A 290 4.42 17.77 9.51
CA GLU A 290 5.70 17.46 8.85
C GLU A 290 6.69 18.62 8.92
N LYS A 291 6.22 19.86 8.71
CA LYS A 291 7.06 21.07 8.78
C LYS A 291 7.54 21.38 10.20
N SER A 292 6.74 21.05 11.21
CA SER A 292 7.04 21.35 12.62
C SER A 292 7.72 20.19 13.36
N ALA A 293 7.65 18.97 12.83
CA ALA A 293 8.20 17.79 13.48
C ALA A 293 9.73 17.75 13.42
N ASN A 294 10.33 17.35 14.54
CA ASN A 294 11.77 17.12 14.62
C ASN A 294 12.13 15.74 14.05
N ASP A 295 13.06 15.71 13.09
CA ASP A 295 13.52 14.45 12.48
C ASP A 295 14.62 13.74 13.28
N SER A 296 15.21 14.41 14.27
CA SER A 296 16.25 13.82 15.11
C SER A 296 15.71 12.97 16.26
N SER A 297 14.42 13.07 16.57
CA SER A 297 13.79 12.30 17.65
C SER A 297 13.26 10.97 17.14
N VAL A 298 14.02 9.90 17.38
CA VAL A 298 13.61 8.52 17.00
C VAL A 298 12.60 8.00 18.01
N LEU A 299 11.51 7.46 17.50
CA LEU A 299 10.48 6.80 18.30
C LEU A 299 11.02 5.48 18.87
N ARG A 300 10.84 5.29 20.16
CA ARG A 300 11.21 4.07 20.87
C ARG A 300 10.01 3.54 21.64
N VAL A 301 9.72 2.27 21.48
CA VAL A 301 8.66 1.59 22.21
C VAL A 301 9.34 0.46 23.00
N PRO A 302 9.36 0.54 24.33
CA PRO A 302 10.08 -0.43 25.16
C PRO A 302 9.35 -1.77 25.29
N GLU A 303 8.03 -1.79 25.06
CA GLU A 303 7.24 -3.00 25.22
C GLU A 303 7.52 -3.98 24.07
N LEU A 304 7.69 -5.26 24.41
CA LEU A 304 7.78 -6.34 23.45
C LEU A 304 6.40 -6.61 22.84
N ILE A 305 6.33 -6.73 21.52
CA ILE A 305 5.11 -7.20 20.85
C ILE A 305 5.05 -8.73 20.93
N ASN A 306 3.89 -9.27 21.26
CA ASN A 306 3.59 -10.66 20.99
C ASN A 306 3.35 -10.82 19.47
N ILE A 307 4.43 -11.19 18.76
CA ILE A 307 4.41 -11.30 17.28
C ILE A 307 3.42 -12.37 16.83
N GLU A 308 3.27 -13.47 17.55
CA GLU A 308 2.34 -14.56 17.21
C GLU A 308 0.89 -14.09 17.28
N GLN A 309 0.54 -13.40 18.35
CA GLN A 309 -0.80 -12.80 18.49
C GLN A 309 -1.04 -11.78 17.38
N TYR A 310 -0.04 -10.93 17.10
CA TYR A 310 -0.18 -9.94 16.02
C TYR A 310 -0.34 -10.61 14.66
N LEU A 311 0.47 -11.62 14.35
CA LEU A 311 0.37 -12.35 13.08
C LEU A 311 -1.03 -12.95 12.90
N LYS A 312 -1.59 -13.52 13.95
CA LYS A 312 -2.95 -14.05 13.95
C LYS A 312 -4.00 -12.96 13.73
N GLU A 313 -3.92 -11.85 14.48
CA GLU A 313 -4.87 -10.73 14.38
C GLU A 313 -4.72 -9.90 13.10
N ALA A 314 -3.56 -9.94 12.45
CA ALA A 314 -3.31 -9.29 11.17
C ALA A 314 -3.59 -10.19 9.95
N GLY A 315 -4.06 -11.42 10.16
CA GLY A 315 -4.40 -12.38 9.11
C GLY A 315 -3.18 -12.94 8.37
N TYR A 316 -2.05 -13.11 9.08
CA TYR A 316 -0.89 -13.83 8.55
C TYR A 316 -1.00 -15.33 8.87
N GLY A 317 -1.83 -16.06 8.29
CA GLY A 317 -1.96 -17.49 8.58
C GLY A 317 -3.02 -18.15 7.73
N GLU A 318 -3.84 -17.36 7.07
CA GLU A 318 -4.87 -17.87 6.19
C GLU A 318 -4.43 -17.83 4.72
N SER A 319 -4.90 -18.79 3.96
CA SER A 319 -4.47 -19.17 2.61
C SER A 319 -4.64 -18.14 1.48
N ASN A 320 -4.98 -16.89 1.79
CA ASN A 320 -5.06 -15.80 0.82
C ASN A 320 -3.81 -14.91 0.87
N ASN A 321 -2.67 -15.52 1.04
CA ASN A 321 -1.38 -14.84 1.09
C ASN A 321 -1.08 -14.19 -0.25
N TYR A 322 -1.14 -12.88 -0.32
CA TYR A 322 -0.34 -12.13 -1.26
C TYR A 322 1.12 -12.34 -0.85
N THR A 323 1.76 -13.35 -1.42
CA THR A 323 3.18 -13.56 -1.24
C THR A 323 3.88 -12.47 -2.04
N VAL A 324 4.35 -11.45 -1.35
CA VAL A 324 5.33 -10.52 -1.90
C VAL A 324 6.67 -11.24 -1.76
N PHE A 325 7.21 -11.71 -2.87
CA PHE A 325 8.58 -12.26 -2.94
C PHE A 325 9.61 -11.16 -2.88
#